data_744bc513815e970d3e2b6c7eecc510de
#
_entry.id   744bc513815e970d3e2b6c7eecc510de
#
_cell.length_a   1.000
_cell.length_b   1.000
_cell.length_c   1.000
_cell.angle_alpha   90.00
_cell.angle_beta   90.00
_cell.angle_gamma   90.00
#
_symmetry.space_group_name_H-M   'P 1'
#
loop_
_entity.id
_entity.type
_entity.pdbx_description
1 polymer ?
#
loop_
_entity_poly.entity_id
_entity_poly.type
_entity_poly.pdbx_seq_one_letter_code
_entity_poly.pdbx_strand_id
1 'polypeptide(L)'
;HIESATCVALKDIANVGDGKRDCMVLATAEVPKFQYGEFHDAESFNIALQSKFLDTEDKATILQVVGNLKEDAVRTMTDDGVSQVTAVRTGVATVADVKVPNPVSLRPFRTFIEVDQPESRFIFRMREGGRCAIFEADGGAWKLEAKKNIYNYLAEQLEENINSGEVVL
;
A
#
# COMPACT_ATOMS: atom_id res chain seq x y z
N HIS A 1 -7.09 19.31 11.69
CA HIS A 1 -7.61 18.05 12.23
C HIS A 1 -7.46 16.92 11.20
N ILE A 2 -6.74 15.86 11.57
CA ILE A 2 -6.51 14.70 10.71
C ILE A 2 -7.65 13.70 10.94
N GLU A 3 -8.67 13.73 10.07
CA GLU A 3 -9.86 12.88 10.17
C GLU A 3 -9.50 11.40 9.91
N SER A 4 -8.76 11.15 8.84
CA SER A 4 -8.36 9.81 8.43
C SER A 4 -6.99 9.81 7.75
N ALA A 5 -6.55 8.65 7.27
CA ALA A 5 -5.34 8.54 6.44
C ALA A 5 -5.46 9.26 5.08
N THR A 6 -6.66 9.66 4.67
CA THR A 6 -6.95 10.29 3.37
C THR A 6 -7.76 11.56 3.47
N CYS A 7 -7.95 12.09 4.68
CA CYS A 7 -8.80 13.27 4.89
C CYS A 7 -8.24 14.15 6.01
N VAL A 8 -8.03 15.43 5.69
CA VAL A 8 -7.61 16.47 6.62
C VAL A 8 -8.60 17.64 6.52
N ALA A 9 -9.04 18.13 7.68
CA ALA A 9 -9.96 19.25 7.78
C ALA A 9 -9.30 20.45 8.48
N LEU A 10 -9.46 21.64 7.92
CA LEU A 10 -9.26 22.90 8.65
C LEU A 10 -10.60 23.26 9.29
N LYS A 11 -10.60 23.39 10.60
CA LYS A 11 -11.79 23.73 11.39
C LYS A 11 -11.58 25.07 12.10
N ASP A 12 -12.66 25.84 12.23
CA ASP A 12 -12.67 27.09 12.97
C ASP A 12 -12.53 26.84 14.49
N ILE A 13 -12.34 27.90 15.24
CA ILE A 13 -12.36 27.88 16.71
C ILE A 13 -13.73 27.40 17.20
N ALA A 14 -13.72 26.62 18.28
CA ALA A 14 -14.97 26.09 18.83
C ALA A 14 -15.95 27.21 19.19
N ASN A 15 -17.18 27.09 18.76
CA ASN A 15 -18.25 28.03 19.05
C ASN A 15 -18.54 28.04 20.55
N VAL A 16 -18.54 29.21 21.17
CA VAL A 16 -18.70 29.35 22.63
C VAL A 16 -20.04 28.82 23.14
N GLY A 17 -21.07 28.77 22.25
CA GLY A 17 -22.42 28.35 22.62
C GLY A 17 -22.62 26.84 22.65
N ASP A 18 -22.14 26.09 21.65
CA ASP A 18 -22.40 24.65 21.49
C ASP A 18 -21.13 23.81 21.40
N GLY A 19 -19.95 24.42 21.46
CA GLY A 19 -18.66 23.73 21.38
C GLY A 19 -18.35 23.12 20.01
N LYS A 20 -19.18 23.35 18.99
CA LYS A 20 -18.95 22.84 17.64
C LYS A 20 -17.91 23.67 16.92
N ARG A 21 -17.22 23.01 15.98
CA ARG A 21 -16.25 23.62 15.08
C ARG A 21 -16.76 23.47 13.65
N ASP A 22 -16.87 24.56 12.94
CA ASP A 22 -17.24 24.51 11.52
C ASP A 22 -16.02 24.08 10.69
N CYS A 23 -16.28 23.23 9.68
CA CYS A 23 -15.25 22.82 8.74
C CYS A 23 -15.14 23.89 7.65
N MET A 24 -14.00 24.57 7.61
CA MET A 24 -13.72 25.63 6.64
C MET A 24 -13.17 25.06 5.33
N VAL A 25 -12.27 24.09 5.43
CA VAL A 25 -11.63 23.43 4.28
C VAL A 25 -11.51 21.94 4.55
N LEU A 26 -11.78 21.15 3.54
CA LEU A 26 -11.60 19.71 3.56
C LEU A 26 -10.67 19.31 2.41
N ALA A 27 -9.52 18.72 2.75
CA ALA A 27 -8.61 18.12 1.79
C ALA A 27 -8.78 16.61 1.80
N THR A 28 -8.93 16.01 0.64
CA THR A 28 -9.08 14.55 0.48
C THR A 28 -8.04 14.06 -0.51
N ALA A 29 -7.29 13.02 -0.13
CA ALA A 29 -6.32 12.39 -1.00
C ALA A 29 -7.01 11.55 -2.09
N GLU A 30 -6.60 11.74 -3.32
CA GLU A 30 -6.98 10.89 -4.44
C GLU A 30 -5.97 9.73 -4.54
N VAL A 31 -6.38 8.56 -4.06
CA VAL A 31 -5.51 7.38 -4.03
C VAL A 31 -5.91 6.35 -5.08
N PRO A 32 -4.93 5.69 -5.74
CA PRO A 32 -5.22 4.63 -6.70
C PRO A 32 -5.93 3.46 -6.02
N LYS A 33 -7.04 3.01 -6.61
CA LYS A 33 -7.77 1.85 -6.09
C LYS A 33 -7.05 0.56 -6.45
N PHE A 34 -6.78 -0.28 -5.46
CA PHE A 34 -6.32 -1.67 -5.62
C PHE A 34 -7.25 -2.59 -4.80
N GLN A 35 -7.62 -3.73 -5.39
CA GLN A 35 -8.53 -4.69 -4.76
C GLN A 35 -7.71 -5.75 -4.00
N TYR A 36 -7.46 -5.49 -2.71
CA TYR A 36 -6.80 -6.44 -1.83
C TYR A 36 -7.68 -7.66 -1.58
N GLY A 37 -7.07 -8.83 -1.48
CA GLY A 37 -7.79 -10.09 -1.24
C GLY A 37 -8.45 -10.70 -2.47
N GLU A 38 -8.37 -10.05 -3.62
CA GLU A 38 -8.91 -10.55 -4.88
C GLU A 38 -7.79 -11.06 -5.80
N PHE A 39 -8.12 -12.10 -6.59
CA PHE A 39 -7.18 -12.70 -7.55
C PHE A 39 -7.31 -12.03 -8.91
N HIS A 40 -6.24 -11.37 -9.33
CA HIS A 40 -6.05 -10.76 -10.65
C HIS A 40 -5.29 -11.70 -11.56
N ASP A 41 -5.44 -11.56 -12.88
CA ASP A 41 -4.52 -12.16 -13.83
C ASP A 41 -3.11 -11.57 -13.67
N ALA A 42 -2.08 -12.30 -14.16
CA ALA A 42 -0.68 -11.92 -13.97
C ALA A 42 -0.35 -10.55 -14.58
N GLU A 43 -0.92 -10.22 -15.74
CA GLU A 43 -0.65 -8.94 -16.41
C GLU A 43 -1.26 -7.76 -15.63
N SER A 44 -2.56 -7.85 -15.31
CA SER A 44 -3.25 -6.83 -14.52
C SER A 44 -2.62 -6.63 -13.14
N PHE A 45 -2.18 -7.73 -12.49
CA PHE A 45 -1.49 -7.67 -11.22
C PHE A 45 -0.12 -7.00 -11.33
N ASN A 46 0.66 -7.34 -12.37
CA ASN A 46 1.97 -6.75 -12.65
C ASN A 46 1.85 -5.23 -12.89
N ILE A 47 0.92 -4.81 -13.75
CA ILE A 47 0.64 -3.40 -14.02
C ILE A 47 0.24 -2.66 -12.74
N ALA A 48 -0.63 -3.27 -11.93
CA ALA A 48 -1.09 -2.67 -10.68
C ALA A 48 0.05 -2.50 -9.67
N LEU A 49 0.95 -3.49 -9.52
CA LEU A 49 2.11 -3.36 -8.65
C LEU A 49 3.05 -2.24 -9.12
N GLN A 50 3.29 -2.12 -10.42
CA GLN A 50 4.17 -1.08 -10.95
C GLN A 50 3.58 0.32 -10.79
N SER A 51 2.26 0.47 -10.99
CA SER A 51 1.60 1.79 -11.04
C SER A 51 1.07 2.29 -9.70
N LYS A 52 0.83 1.40 -8.73
CA LYS A 52 0.14 1.75 -7.47
C LYS A 52 0.96 1.53 -6.21
N PHE A 53 2.23 1.10 -6.36
CA PHE A 53 3.12 0.81 -5.24
C PHE A 53 4.50 1.45 -5.47
N LEU A 54 5.07 1.99 -4.42
CA LEU A 54 6.46 2.43 -4.42
C LEU A 54 7.41 1.24 -4.58
N ASP A 55 8.63 1.52 -5.04
CA ASP A 55 9.64 0.49 -5.20
C ASP A 55 10.15 -0.02 -3.85
N THR A 56 10.16 -1.34 -3.70
CA THR A 56 10.73 -2.09 -2.57
C THR A 56 11.41 -3.35 -3.11
N GLU A 57 12.31 -3.94 -2.32
CA GLU A 57 12.97 -5.20 -2.70
C GLU A 57 11.94 -6.34 -2.89
N ASP A 58 10.96 -6.42 -2.01
CA ASP A 58 9.90 -7.41 -2.09
C ASP A 58 9.00 -7.20 -3.32
N LYS A 59 8.69 -5.94 -3.69
CA LYS A 59 8.00 -5.63 -4.94
C LYS A 59 8.78 -6.14 -6.15
N ALA A 60 10.10 -5.88 -6.20
CA ALA A 60 10.94 -6.35 -7.30
C ALA A 60 10.93 -7.88 -7.40
N THR A 61 10.99 -8.58 -6.26
CA THR A 61 10.91 -10.04 -6.19
C THR A 61 9.57 -10.56 -6.72
N ILE A 62 8.45 -9.96 -6.31
CA ILE A 62 7.13 -10.34 -6.81
C ILE A 62 7.03 -10.09 -8.33
N LEU A 63 7.48 -8.93 -8.81
CA LEU A 63 7.44 -8.58 -10.23
C LEU A 63 8.26 -9.58 -11.07
N GLN A 64 9.41 -10.02 -10.57
CA GLN A 64 10.22 -11.05 -11.22
C GLN A 64 9.48 -12.38 -11.32
N VAL A 65 8.81 -12.80 -10.25
CA VAL A 65 8.03 -14.04 -10.23
C VAL A 65 6.83 -13.94 -11.18
N VAL A 66 6.04 -12.88 -11.04
CA VAL A 66 4.82 -12.68 -11.84
C VAL A 66 5.13 -12.47 -13.33
N GLY A 67 6.18 -11.69 -13.65
CA GLY A 67 6.59 -11.43 -15.02
C GLY A 67 7.10 -12.68 -15.77
N ASN A 68 7.55 -13.70 -15.03
CA ASN A 68 8.00 -14.96 -15.60
C ASN A 68 6.89 -16.04 -15.67
N LEU A 69 5.68 -15.75 -15.19
CA LEU A 69 4.53 -16.63 -15.32
C LEU A 69 4.08 -16.67 -16.78
N LYS A 70 4.33 -17.79 -17.47
CA LYS A 70 3.67 -18.12 -18.74
C LYS A 70 2.49 -19.03 -18.44
N GLU A 71 1.41 -18.90 -19.18
CA GLU A 71 0.15 -19.66 -18.96
C GLU A 71 0.34 -21.18 -18.81
N ASP A 72 1.40 -21.75 -19.41
CA ASP A 72 1.72 -23.19 -19.34
C ASP A 72 2.70 -23.58 -18.21
N ALA A 73 3.23 -22.63 -17.42
CA ALA A 73 4.36 -22.92 -16.52
C ALA A 73 3.95 -23.22 -15.07
N VAL A 74 2.68 -23.06 -14.71
CA VAL A 74 2.21 -23.28 -13.32
C VAL A 74 1.87 -24.75 -13.07
N ARG A 75 2.79 -25.65 -13.33
CA ARG A 75 2.58 -27.11 -13.06
C ARG A 75 3.18 -27.61 -11.75
N THR A 76 3.94 -26.80 -11.02
CA THR A 76 4.51 -27.25 -9.75
C THR A 76 4.56 -26.08 -8.78
N MET A 77 3.48 -25.90 -8.02
CA MET A 77 3.45 -25.03 -6.85
C MET A 77 3.67 -25.93 -5.64
N THR A 78 4.77 -25.74 -4.92
CA THR A 78 4.97 -26.35 -3.60
C THR A 78 4.54 -25.31 -2.57
N ASP A 79 3.47 -25.60 -1.84
CA ASP A 79 2.93 -24.78 -0.77
C ASP A 79 3.17 -25.50 0.55
N ASP A 80 3.95 -24.90 1.45
CA ASP A 80 4.16 -25.38 2.80
C ASP A 80 3.20 -24.74 3.83
N GLY A 81 2.18 -24.03 3.33
CA GLY A 81 1.21 -23.29 4.13
C GLY A 81 1.70 -21.92 4.59
N VAL A 82 2.98 -21.63 4.49
CA VAL A 82 3.61 -20.38 4.91
C VAL A 82 4.19 -19.60 3.72
N SER A 83 4.97 -20.26 2.87
CA SER A 83 5.60 -19.66 1.70
C SER A 83 5.29 -20.44 0.43
N GLN A 84 5.20 -19.75 -0.70
CA GLN A 84 5.04 -20.38 -2.01
C GLN A 84 6.35 -20.31 -2.78
N VAL A 85 6.83 -21.47 -3.22
CA VAL A 85 7.97 -21.60 -4.12
C VAL A 85 7.44 -21.84 -5.54
N THR A 86 7.79 -20.96 -6.46
CA THR A 86 7.39 -21.09 -7.85
C THR A 86 8.59 -21.49 -8.69
N ALA A 87 8.56 -22.69 -9.25
CA ALA A 87 9.49 -23.09 -10.29
C ALA A 87 9.05 -22.49 -11.63
N VAL A 88 9.76 -21.49 -12.09
CA VAL A 88 9.52 -20.88 -13.41
C VAL A 88 10.33 -21.64 -14.44
N ARG A 89 9.66 -22.32 -15.37
CA ARG A 89 10.29 -22.96 -16.52
C ARG A 89 10.13 -22.09 -17.76
N THR A 90 11.25 -21.63 -18.30
CA THR A 90 11.28 -20.97 -19.60
C THR A 90 12.03 -21.85 -20.58
N GLY A 91 11.32 -22.58 -21.44
CA GLY A 91 11.92 -23.52 -22.40
C GLY A 91 12.56 -24.74 -21.71
N VAL A 92 13.74 -25.16 -22.17
CA VAL A 92 14.48 -26.35 -21.66
C VAL A 92 15.30 -26.05 -20.39
N ALA A 93 15.39 -24.78 -19.97
CA ALA A 93 16.16 -24.38 -18.80
C ALA A 93 15.23 -24.07 -17.60
N THR A 94 15.54 -24.67 -16.45
CA THR A 94 14.92 -24.28 -15.17
C THR A 94 15.48 -22.92 -14.80
N VAL A 95 14.65 -21.86 -14.80
CA VAL A 95 15.04 -20.59 -14.19
C VAL A 95 14.92 -20.78 -12.68
N ALA A 96 15.89 -20.30 -11.91
CA ALA A 96 16.04 -20.51 -10.48
C ALA A 96 14.73 -20.41 -9.70
N ASP A 97 14.56 -21.26 -8.69
CA ASP A 97 13.47 -21.20 -7.72
C ASP A 97 13.53 -19.84 -6.99
N VAL A 98 12.67 -18.92 -7.35
CA VAL A 98 12.55 -17.62 -6.66
C VAL A 98 11.59 -17.81 -5.50
N LYS A 99 12.12 -17.76 -4.28
CA LYS A 99 11.30 -17.79 -3.07
C LYS A 99 10.78 -16.38 -2.79
N VAL A 100 9.47 -16.19 -2.91
CA VAL A 100 8.83 -14.95 -2.48
C VAL A 100 8.76 -14.95 -0.95
N PRO A 101 9.27 -13.89 -0.28
CA PRO A 101 9.05 -13.74 1.16
C PRO A 101 7.55 -13.76 1.47
N ASN A 102 7.17 -14.29 2.62
CA ASN A 102 5.77 -14.28 3.03
C ASN A 102 5.70 -14.20 4.56
N PRO A 103 5.24 -13.08 5.11
CA PRO A 103 4.67 -11.92 4.42
C PRO A 103 5.71 -11.09 3.65
N VAL A 104 5.24 -10.37 2.62
CA VAL A 104 6.00 -9.37 1.87
C VAL A 104 5.75 -7.97 2.42
N SER A 105 6.76 -7.11 2.37
CA SER A 105 6.67 -5.69 2.73
C SER A 105 6.51 -4.83 1.48
N LEU A 106 5.39 -4.12 1.38
CA LEU A 106 5.06 -3.26 0.24
C LEU A 106 4.62 -1.87 0.71
N ARG A 107 4.79 -0.88 -0.15
CA ARG A 107 4.41 0.53 0.09
C ARG A 107 3.42 1.01 -0.97
N PRO A 108 2.12 0.66 -0.85
CA PRO A 108 1.09 1.16 -1.77
C PRO A 108 0.81 2.64 -1.54
N PHE A 109 0.40 3.35 -2.60
CA PHE A 109 -0.14 4.69 -2.47
C PHE A 109 -1.51 4.62 -1.80
N ARG A 110 -1.62 5.06 -0.52
CA ARG A 110 -2.84 4.96 0.30
C ARG A 110 -3.18 6.23 1.06
N THR A 111 -2.35 7.24 0.96
CA THR A 111 -2.53 8.55 1.62
C THR A 111 -2.13 9.67 0.68
N PHE A 112 -2.07 10.89 1.16
CA PHE A 112 -1.61 12.04 0.39
C PHE A 112 -0.24 11.77 -0.23
N ILE A 113 -0.06 12.17 -1.48
CA ILE A 113 1.19 11.92 -2.22
C ILE A 113 2.37 12.75 -1.69
N GLU A 114 2.06 13.84 -0.98
CA GLU A 114 3.03 14.74 -0.36
C GLU A 114 3.72 14.15 0.87
N VAL A 115 3.18 13.07 1.41
CA VAL A 115 3.72 12.42 2.61
C VAL A 115 4.28 11.02 2.30
N ASP A 116 5.16 10.55 3.15
CA ASP A 116 5.68 9.19 3.05
C ASP A 116 4.55 8.15 3.10
N GLN A 117 4.56 7.26 2.10
CA GLN A 117 3.59 6.16 2.06
C GLN A 117 3.97 5.10 3.07
N PRO A 118 3.05 4.69 3.96
CA PRO A 118 3.33 3.66 4.97
C PRO A 118 3.70 2.32 4.35
N GLU A 119 4.72 1.69 4.91
CA GLU A 119 5.01 0.29 4.61
C GLU A 119 3.99 -0.61 5.31
N SER A 120 3.59 -1.68 4.63
CA SER A 120 2.64 -2.65 5.15
C SER A 120 3.01 -4.06 4.77
N ARG A 121 2.62 -5.00 5.62
CA ARG A 121 2.83 -6.43 5.39
C ARG A 121 1.65 -7.03 4.66
N PHE A 122 1.94 -7.87 3.67
CA PHE A 122 0.94 -8.57 2.87
C PHE A 122 1.28 -10.04 2.74
N ILE A 123 0.25 -10.88 2.61
CA ILE A 123 0.39 -12.27 2.21
C ILE A 123 0.22 -12.33 0.69
N PHE A 124 1.27 -12.71 -0.02
CA PHE A 124 1.21 -12.97 -1.46
C PHE A 124 0.74 -14.39 -1.72
N ARG A 125 -0.17 -14.57 -2.68
CA ARG A 125 -0.68 -15.88 -3.11
C ARG A 125 -0.82 -15.95 -4.62
N MET A 126 -0.56 -17.15 -5.14
CA MET A 126 -0.81 -17.51 -6.54
C MET A 126 -1.77 -18.69 -6.62
N ARG A 127 -2.50 -18.78 -7.73
CA ARG A 127 -3.39 -19.89 -8.08
C ARG A 127 -3.13 -20.35 -9.51
N GLU A 128 -3.69 -21.49 -9.88
CA GLU A 128 -3.69 -21.99 -11.25
C GLU A 128 -4.17 -20.94 -12.25
N GLY A 129 -3.64 -20.99 -13.49
CA GLY A 129 -3.90 -19.99 -14.51
C GLY A 129 -3.18 -18.66 -14.29
N GLY A 130 -2.07 -18.64 -13.52
CA GLY A 130 -1.24 -17.45 -13.31
C GLY A 130 -1.95 -16.31 -12.57
N ARG A 131 -2.94 -16.62 -11.73
CA ARG A 131 -3.68 -15.61 -10.97
C ARG A 131 -2.96 -15.29 -9.66
N CYS A 132 -2.79 -13.99 -9.39
CA CYS A 132 -2.06 -13.47 -8.23
C CYS A 132 -2.94 -12.60 -7.34
N ALA A 133 -2.71 -12.65 -6.04
CA ALA A 133 -3.37 -11.80 -5.04
C ALA A 133 -2.42 -11.39 -3.91
N ILE A 134 -2.69 -10.25 -3.29
CA ILE A 134 -2.11 -9.86 -2.01
C ILE A 134 -3.22 -9.58 -1.00
N PHE A 135 -3.01 -10.04 0.23
CA PHE A 135 -3.94 -9.88 1.35
C PHE A 135 -3.27 -9.02 2.41
N GLU A 136 -3.96 -8.02 2.94
CA GLU A 136 -3.44 -7.19 4.02
C GLU A 136 -3.18 -8.04 5.28
N ALA A 137 -2.01 -7.86 5.90
CA ALA A 137 -1.54 -8.64 7.04
C ALA A 137 -0.96 -7.77 8.17
N ASP A 138 -1.31 -6.49 8.22
CA ASP A 138 -0.85 -5.52 9.22
C ASP A 138 -1.96 -5.07 10.20
N GLY A 139 -3.18 -5.63 10.07
CA GLY A 139 -4.31 -5.26 10.91
C GLY A 139 -4.76 -3.81 10.76
N GLY A 140 -4.34 -3.12 9.69
CA GLY A 140 -4.64 -1.71 9.45
C GLY A 140 -3.71 -0.74 10.19
N ALA A 141 -2.58 -1.21 10.72
CA ALA A 141 -1.59 -0.38 11.40
C ALA A 141 -1.06 0.77 10.52
N TRP A 142 -1.01 0.57 9.21
CA TRP A 142 -0.62 1.59 8.24
C TRP A 142 -1.42 2.90 8.37
N LYS A 143 -2.68 2.84 8.85
CA LYS A 143 -3.53 4.04 9.01
C LYS A 143 -3.00 4.97 10.10
N LEU A 144 -2.41 4.41 11.16
CA LEU A 144 -1.79 5.19 12.23
C LEU A 144 -0.50 5.84 11.72
N GLU A 145 0.31 5.09 10.99
CA GLU A 145 1.54 5.63 10.40
C GLU A 145 1.24 6.73 9.37
N ALA A 146 0.22 6.54 8.52
CA ALA A 146 -0.24 7.58 7.58
C ALA A 146 -0.63 8.86 8.31
N LYS A 147 -1.41 8.76 9.39
CA LYS A 147 -1.80 9.95 10.19
C LYS A 147 -0.60 10.65 10.82
N LYS A 148 0.39 9.90 11.28
CA LYS A 148 1.63 10.44 11.83
C LYS A 148 2.44 11.16 10.74
N ASN A 149 2.55 10.58 9.55
CA ASN A 149 3.24 11.21 8.42
C ASN A 149 2.56 12.51 7.98
N ILE A 150 1.21 12.51 7.94
CA ILE A 150 0.42 13.73 7.69
C ILE A 150 0.68 14.78 8.78
N TYR A 151 0.68 14.39 10.05
CA TYR A 151 0.94 15.30 11.16
C TYR A 151 2.34 15.94 11.05
N ASN A 152 3.36 15.13 10.79
CA ASN A 152 4.73 15.62 10.66
C ASN A 152 4.86 16.60 9.49
N TYR A 153 4.27 16.27 8.35
CA TYR A 153 4.24 17.15 7.18
C TYR A 153 3.56 18.48 7.48
N LEU A 154 2.37 18.45 8.10
CA LEU A 154 1.65 19.67 8.45
C LEU A 154 2.39 20.49 9.51
N ALA A 155 3.03 19.85 10.49
CA ALA A 155 3.81 20.53 11.50
C ALA A 155 5.00 21.29 10.89
N GLU A 156 5.66 20.69 9.89
CA GLU A 156 6.76 21.34 9.15
C GLU A 156 6.26 22.47 8.26
N GLN A 157 5.21 22.22 7.44
CA GLN A 157 4.70 23.19 6.49
C GLN A 157 4.00 24.41 7.14
N LEU A 158 3.45 24.23 8.34
CA LEU A 158 2.69 25.25 9.08
C LEU A 158 3.44 25.77 10.33
N GLU A 159 4.74 25.57 10.41
CA GLU A 159 5.53 25.92 11.59
C GLU A 159 5.32 27.38 12.03
N GLU A 160 5.33 28.33 11.10
CA GLU A 160 5.12 29.75 11.39
C GLU A 160 3.70 30.02 11.94
N ASN A 161 2.66 29.42 11.36
CA ASN A 161 1.28 29.58 11.80
C ASN A 161 1.01 28.92 13.15
N ILE A 162 1.70 27.82 13.45
CA ILE A 162 1.63 27.15 14.75
C ILE A 162 2.31 28.03 15.81
N ASN A 163 3.49 28.57 15.51
CA ASN A 163 4.25 29.43 16.43
C ASN A 163 3.54 30.76 16.71
N SER A 164 2.80 31.30 15.74
CA SER A 164 1.96 32.49 15.95
C SER A 164 0.66 32.21 16.70
N GLY A 165 0.28 30.93 16.84
CA GLY A 165 -0.98 30.52 17.46
C GLY A 165 -2.20 30.60 16.54
N GLU A 166 -2.00 30.84 15.23
CA GLU A 166 -3.07 30.85 14.24
C GLU A 166 -3.62 29.44 13.96
N VAL A 167 -2.75 28.41 14.04
CA VAL A 167 -3.10 27.02 13.79
C VAL A 167 -2.71 26.15 14.99
N VAL A 168 -3.57 25.20 15.33
CA VAL A 168 -3.32 24.13 16.30
C VAL A 168 -3.55 22.79 15.59
N LEU A 169 -2.54 21.91 15.62
CA LEU A 169 -2.62 20.56 15.05
C LEU A 169 -3.21 19.53 16.02
#